data_ecf608e932efccd37be3e42f598d9e82
#
_entry.id   ecf608e932efccd37be3e42f598d9e82
#
_cell.length_a   1.000
_cell.length_b   1.000
_cell.length_c   1.000
_cell.angle_alpha   90.00
_cell.angle_beta   90.00
_cell.angle_gamma   90.00
#
_symmetry.space_group_name_H-M   'P 1'
#
loop_
_entity.id
_entity.type
_entity.pdbx_description
1 polymer ?
#
loop_
_entity_poly.entity_id
_entity_poly.type
_entity_poly.pdbx_seq_one_letter_code
_entity_poly.pdbx_strand_id
1 'polypeptide(L)'
;MGEPANSLPHRNSSVGWWTTLPFQLSDVVVAESVRPIGFRFRRYSFNIAGKINGKDILVTGEADTKDLAITKAVAEFIERCVLIESSEGQPDIKTSNGWAAHTSEIEARENAIRELVERDAVLRHWYTRRSFDVLNLNSLPEHIHQWAKAELSKSEFPELKILVSHLGYGPSVSVILMNKNGYGVTGHCSKESLIDAIEGAIEESCRMAQHYLLKTYLCDTEKLKAGETTKVETGSHGVYYAHQEPLPSWMFGKTIDLQSGVNSWSLKNTDLKKCKSAFKLTMARSNPLFVFQAQYDSAIELTWGLENFDSLANRLNGKIDKHLILESKINLKPHIIP
;
A
#
# COMPACT_ATOMS: atom_id res chain seq x y z
N MET A 1 14.07 33.84 12.97
CA MET A 1 14.32 32.52 13.56
C MET A 1 13.08 32.18 14.36
N GLY A 2 12.18 31.41 13.77
CA GLY A 2 10.94 30.92 14.37
C GLY A 2 11.17 29.49 14.80
N GLU A 3 10.92 29.19 16.06
CA GLU A 3 10.96 27.83 16.57
C GLU A 3 9.96 26.92 15.85
N PRO A 4 10.31 25.67 15.56
CA PRO A 4 9.36 24.73 15.00
C PRO A 4 8.32 24.38 16.07
N ALA A 5 7.05 24.57 15.76
CA ALA A 5 5.92 24.21 16.60
C ALA A 5 5.86 22.69 16.79
N ASN A 6 6.57 22.19 17.80
CA ASN A 6 6.36 20.85 18.37
C ASN A 6 5.17 20.93 19.33
N SER A 7 3.96 21.04 18.82
CA SER A 7 2.77 20.79 19.62
C SER A 7 2.44 19.29 19.56
N LEU A 8 2.83 18.58 20.61
CA LEU A 8 2.30 17.24 20.89
C LEU A 8 0.76 17.33 20.95
N PRO A 9 0.05 16.42 20.29
CA PRO A 9 -1.41 16.47 20.27
C PRO A 9 -1.99 16.28 21.68
N HIS A 10 -3.00 17.08 21.98
CA HIS A 10 -3.76 16.98 23.22
C HIS A 10 -4.29 15.57 23.45
N ARG A 11 -3.97 15.00 24.62
CA ARG A 11 -4.60 13.78 25.13
C ARG A 11 -6.09 14.04 25.36
N ASN A 12 -6.91 13.75 24.39
CA ASN A 12 -8.35 13.63 24.62
C ASN A 12 -8.63 12.26 25.23
N SER A 13 -8.89 12.24 26.53
CA SER A 13 -9.27 11.08 27.34
C SER A 13 -10.74 10.68 27.09
N SER A 14 -11.08 10.31 25.87
CA SER A 14 -12.25 9.46 25.68
C SER A 14 -11.80 8.03 25.92
N VAL A 15 -12.46 7.30 26.84
CA VAL A 15 -12.23 5.86 27.03
C VAL A 15 -12.29 5.21 25.66
N GLY A 16 -11.14 4.72 25.22
CA GLY A 16 -10.98 4.38 23.84
C GLY A 16 -11.79 3.12 23.50
N TRP A 17 -12.40 3.11 22.33
CA TRP A 17 -13.09 1.95 21.75
C TRP A 17 -12.20 0.69 21.74
N TRP A 18 -10.88 0.86 21.78
CA TRP A 18 -9.88 -0.24 21.84
C TRP A 18 -9.94 -1.06 23.13
N THR A 19 -10.48 -0.54 24.23
CA THR A 19 -10.62 -1.29 25.50
C THR A 19 -11.66 -2.40 25.41
N THR A 20 -12.49 -2.38 24.37
CA THR A 20 -13.51 -3.41 24.11
C THR A 20 -13.05 -4.47 23.11
N LEU A 21 -11.84 -4.33 22.56
CA LEU A 21 -11.29 -5.31 21.64
C LEU A 21 -10.78 -6.54 22.41
N PRO A 22 -10.86 -7.72 21.80
CA PRO A 22 -10.40 -8.98 22.41
C PRO A 22 -8.88 -9.11 22.44
N PHE A 23 -8.13 -8.02 22.22
CA PHE A 23 -6.68 -7.98 22.15
C PHE A 23 -6.09 -7.29 23.36
N GLN A 24 -4.91 -7.75 23.80
CA GLN A 24 -4.12 -7.04 24.82
C GLN A 24 -3.37 -5.89 24.15
N LEU A 25 -3.95 -4.70 24.18
CA LEU A 25 -3.38 -3.49 23.63
C LEU A 25 -2.75 -2.64 24.72
N SER A 26 -1.57 -2.10 24.47
CA SER A 26 -0.92 -1.08 25.30
C SER A 26 -0.49 0.12 24.48
N ASP A 27 -0.23 1.25 25.17
CA ASP A 27 0.35 2.46 24.61
C ASP A 27 -0.44 3.06 23.41
N VAL A 28 -1.76 2.89 23.39
CA VAL A 28 -2.58 3.39 22.28
C VAL A 28 -2.64 4.90 22.30
N VAL A 29 -2.14 5.51 21.24
CA VAL A 29 -2.15 6.96 21.01
C VAL A 29 -2.89 7.25 19.72
N VAL A 30 -3.76 8.24 19.79
CA VAL A 30 -4.54 8.71 18.63
C VAL A 30 -4.17 10.16 18.38
N ALA A 31 -3.77 10.46 17.15
CA ALA A 31 -3.40 11.81 16.73
C ALA A 31 -4.15 12.20 15.45
N GLU A 32 -4.63 13.43 15.43
CA GLU A 32 -5.27 14.04 14.25
C GLU A 32 -4.33 15.05 13.62
N SER A 33 -4.26 15.09 12.31
CA SER A 33 -3.57 16.13 11.56
C SER A 33 -4.34 16.48 10.29
N VAL A 34 -4.25 17.73 9.87
CA VAL A 34 -4.76 18.17 8.56
C VAL A 34 -3.58 18.22 7.62
N ARG A 35 -3.61 17.45 6.55
CA ARG A 35 -2.54 17.45 5.55
C ARG A 35 -2.78 18.52 4.49
N PRO A 36 -1.77 19.36 4.19
CA PRO A 36 -1.90 20.44 3.22
C PRO A 36 -1.87 19.96 1.77
N ILE A 37 -1.36 18.75 1.49
CA ILE A 37 -1.15 18.25 0.14
C ILE A 37 -1.87 16.91 -0.03
N GLY A 38 -2.76 16.82 -0.99
CA GLY A 38 -3.45 15.59 -1.36
C GLY A 38 -4.07 15.73 -2.74
N PHE A 39 -4.50 14.62 -3.33
CA PHE A 39 -5.13 14.61 -4.66
C PHE A 39 -6.48 15.29 -4.64
N ARG A 40 -7.23 15.62 -3.78
CA ARG A 40 -8.55 16.28 -3.77
C ARG A 40 -8.73 17.27 -2.63
N PHE A 41 -7.74 18.10 -2.35
CA PHE A 41 -7.79 19.11 -1.29
C PHE A 41 -7.72 18.56 0.15
N ARG A 42 -7.59 19.44 1.10
CA ARG A 42 -7.32 19.21 2.52
C ARG A 42 -7.95 17.93 3.05
N ARG A 43 -7.12 16.90 3.31
CA ARG A 43 -7.58 15.66 3.87
C ARG A 43 -7.30 15.62 5.35
N TYR A 44 -8.26 15.09 6.05
CA TYR A 44 -8.04 14.70 7.43
C TYR A 44 -7.17 13.45 7.44
N SER A 45 -6.14 13.46 8.28
CA SER A 45 -5.31 12.30 8.56
C SER A 45 -5.49 11.95 10.04
N PHE A 46 -5.76 10.69 10.30
CA PHE A 46 -5.95 10.17 11.64
C PHE A 46 -4.99 9.03 11.87
N ASN A 47 -4.06 9.21 12.79
CA ASN A 47 -3.03 8.24 13.09
C ASN A 47 -3.37 7.49 14.38
N ILE A 48 -3.23 6.18 14.37
CA ILE A 48 -3.35 5.34 15.57
C ILE A 48 -2.06 4.57 15.71
N ALA A 49 -1.41 4.75 16.85
CA ALA A 49 -0.25 3.96 17.27
C ALA A 49 -0.61 3.14 18.49
N GLY A 50 0.00 1.98 18.66
CA GLY A 50 -0.19 1.13 19.82
C GLY A 50 0.70 -0.10 19.77
N LYS A 51 0.55 -0.99 20.76
CA LYS A 51 1.25 -2.27 20.79
C LYS A 51 0.27 -3.42 21.00
N ILE A 52 0.51 -4.51 20.30
CA ILE A 52 -0.14 -5.80 20.52
C ILE A 52 0.93 -6.86 20.75
N ASN A 53 0.84 -7.59 21.86
CA ASN A 53 1.83 -8.62 22.23
C ASN A 53 3.28 -8.11 22.13
N GLY A 54 3.51 -6.84 22.50
CA GLY A 54 4.82 -6.18 22.43
C GLY A 54 5.26 -5.69 21.03
N LYS A 55 4.48 -5.97 19.98
CA LYS A 55 4.77 -5.48 18.62
C LYS A 55 4.12 -4.14 18.38
N ASP A 56 4.87 -3.20 17.85
CA ASP A 56 4.38 -1.86 17.50
C ASP A 56 3.45 -1.92 16.28
N ILE A 57 2.35 -1.16 16.36
CA ILE A 57 1.42 -0.92 15.26
C ILE A 57 1.34 0.59 15.07
N LEU A 58 1.46 1.02 13.83
CA LEU A 58 1.16 2.39 13.41
C LEU A 58 0.34 2.32 12.13
N VAL A 59 -0.81 2.96 12.14
CA VAL A 59 -1.71 3.05 10.98
C VAL A 59 -2.18 4.47 10.76
N THR A 60 -2.60 4.77 9.54
CA THR A 60 -3.05 6.09 9.14
C THR A 60 -4.31 5.99 8.29
N GLY A 61 -5.42 6.53 8.76
CA GLY A 61 -6.64 6.72 7.98
C GLY A 61 -6.69 8.12 7.38
N GLU A 62 -6.98 8.22 6.09
CA GLU A 62 -7.10 9.50 5.38
C GLU A 62 -8.41 9.59 4.62
N ALA A 63 -9.08 10.75 4.71
CA ALA A 63 -10.30 11.02 3.98
C ALA A 63 -10.61 12.52 3.90
N ASP A 64 -11.62 12.85 3.08
CA ASP A 64 -12.11 14.23 2.94
C ASP A 64 -12.94 14.67 4.14
N THR A 65 -13.39 13.73 4.97
CA THR A 65 -14.07 14.00 6.23
C THR A 65 -13.35 13.35 7.39
N LYS A 66 -13.45 13.98 8.56
CA LYS A 66 -12.86 13.49 9.80
C LYS A 66 -13.39 12.10 10.18
N ASP A 67 -14.70 11.92 10.13
CA ASP A 67 -15.33 10.65 10.53
C ASP A 67 -14.90 9.49 9.64
N LEU A 68 -14.76 9.72 8.33
CA LEU A 68 -14.28 8.70 7.42
C LEU A 68 -12.79 8.41 7.63
N ALA A 69 -11.97 9.43 7.94
CA ALA A 69 -10.55 9.23 8.24
C ALA A 69 -10.37 8.39 9.51
N ILE A 70 -11.16 8.69 10.56
CA ILE A 70 -11.20 7.89 11.79
C ILE A 70 -11.62 6.46 11.48
N THR A 71 -12.69 6.27 10.72
CA THR A 71 -13.20 4.92 10.38
C THR A 71 -12.14 4.09 9.65
N LYS A 72 -11.44 4.69 8.69
CA LYS A 72 -10.35 4.02 7.97
C LYS A 72 -9.18 3.66 8.89
N ALA A 73 -8.73 4.60 9.75
CA ALA A 73 -7.66 4.33 10.69
C ALA A 73 -8.01 3.19 11.67
N VAL A 74 -9.23 3.20 12.19
CA VAL A 74 -9.74 2.15 13.08
C VAL A 74 -9.80 0.81 12.37
N ALA A 75 -10.33 0.77 11.15
CA ALA A 75 -10.41 -0.45 10.36
C ALA A 75 -9.02 -1.05 10.12
N GLU A 76 -8.07 -0.24 9.67
CA GLU A 76 -6.69 -0.68 9.43
C GLU A 76 -5.98 -1.10 10.73
N PHE A 77 -6.20 -0.39 11.83
CA PHE A 77 -5.64 -0.78 13.13
C PHE A 77 -6.12 -2.16 13.58
N ILE A 78 -7.42 -2.43 13.46
CA ILE A 78 -8.01 -3.72 13.80
C ILE A 78 -7.52 -4.81 12.86
N GLU A 79 -7.41 -4.53 11.57
CA GLU A 79 -6.84 -5.44 10.58
C GLU A 79 -5.43 -5.87 11.00
N ARG A 80 -4.57 -4.93 11.39
CA ARG A 80 -3.20 -5.23 11.87
C ARG A 80 -3.20 -6.02 13.18
N CYS A 81 -4.12 -5.71 14.10
CA CYS A 81 -4.26 -6.49 15.33
C CYS A 81 -4.63 -7.95 15.02
N VAL A 82 -5.61 -8.18 14.15
CA VAL A 82 -6.05 -9.52 13.75
C VAL A 82 -4.92 -10.27 13.04
N LEU A 83 -4.19 -9.60 12.14
CA LEU A 83 -3.05 -10.18 11.44
C LEU A 83 -1.97 -10.66 12.42
N ILE A 84 -1.58 -9.82 13.39
CA ILE A 84 -0.56 -10.16 14.38
C ILE A 84 -1.01 -11.33 15.25
N GLU A 85 -2.23 -11.29 15.78
CA GLU A 85 -2.79 -12.35 16.61
C GLU A 85 -2.90 -13.67 15.84
N SER A 86 -3.37 -13.62 14.60
CA SER A 86 -3.51 -14.81 13.75
C SER A 86 -2.15 -15.39 13.34
N SER A 87 -1.10 -14.60 13.28
CA SER A 87 0.25 -15.06 12.94
C SER A 87 0.97 -15.75 14.10
N GLU A 88 0.53 -15.50 15.34
CA GLU A 88 1.10 -16.10 16.56
C GLU A 88 0.57 -17.51 16.79
N GLY A 89 1.03 -18.47 16.06
CA GLY A 89 0.64 -19.88 16.19
C GLY A 89 0.21 -20.53 14.88
N GLN A 90 0.16 -19.78 13.81
CA GLN A 90 -0.09 -20.30 12.47
C GLN A 90 1.08 -19.97 11.55
N PRO A 91 2.02 -20.92 11.34
CA PRO A 91 3.18 -20.70 10.45
C PRO A 91 2.81 -20.39 9.01
N ASP A 92 1.55 -20.64 8.62
CA ASP A 92 1.06 -20.42 7.25
C ASP A 92 0.62 -18.97 6.97
N ILE A 93 0.45 -18.13 8.01
CA ILE A 93 0.14 -16.70 7.85
C ILE A 93 1.45 -15.91 7.82
N LYS A 94 2.08 -15.86 6.66
CA LYS A 94 3.39 -15.22 6.47
C LYS A 94 3.32 -13.84 5.83
N THR A 95 2.14 -13.41 5.41
CA THR A 95 1.99 -12.23 4.56
C THR A 95 0.83 -11.36 5.01
N SER A 96 0.99 -10.05 4.84
CA SER A 96 -0.08 -9.07 5.03
C SER A 96 -0.97 -8.92 3.78
N ASN A 97 -0.81 -9.74 2.77
CA ASN A 97 -1.62 -9.67 1.55
C ASN A 97 -3.06 -10.13 1.78
N GLY A 98 -3.97 -9.39 1.19
CA GLY A 98 -5.36 -9.78 1.10
C GLY A 98 -6.11 -9.64 2.43
N TRP A 99 -5.71 -8.72 3.29
CA TRP A 99 -6.44 -8.41 4.51
C TRP A 99 -7.25 -7.14 4.35
N ALA A 100 -8.48 -7.16 4.82
CA ALA A 100 -9.30 -5.95 4.88
C ALA A 100 -10.32 -6.01 6.01
N ALA A 101 -10.55 -4.86 6.62
CA ALA A 101 -11.56 -4.64 7.64
C ALA A 101 -12.62 -3.63 7.15
N HIS A 102 -13.90 -3.94 7.36
CA HIS A 102 -15.00 -3.05 7.00
C HIS A 102 -16.24 -3.31 7.86
N THR A 103 -17.12 -2.31 8.00
CA THR A 103 -18.41 -2.47 8.72
C THR A 103 -19.41 -3.29 7.92
N SER A 104 -19.26 -3.40 6.62
CA SER A 104 -20.01 -4.31 5.75
C SER A 104 -19.18 -5.57 5.48
N GLU A 105 -19.79 -6.73 5.67
CA GLU A 105 -19.15 -8.02 5.39
C GLU A 105 -18.76 -8.16 3.91
N ILE A 106 -19.63 -7.73 3.01
CA ILE A 106 -19.40 -7.78 1.57
C ILE A 106 -18.20 -6.91 1.21
N GLU A 107 -18.17 -5.66 1.67
CA GLU A 107 -17.07 -4.73 1.39
C GLU A 107 -15.74 -5.19 1.99
N ALA A 108 -15.74 -5.74 3.20
CA ALA A 108 -14.52 -6.30 3.79
C ALA A 108 -13.94 -7.41 2.91
N ARG A 109 -14.79 -8.32 2.45
CA ARG A 109 -14.40 -9.41 1.57
C ARG A 109 -13.87 -8.92 0.23
N GLU A 110 -14.58 -8.01 -0.41
CA GLU A 110 -14.19 -7.45 -1.71
C GLU A 110 -12.90 -6.66 -1.63
N ASN A 111 -12.71 -5.87 -0.57
CA ASN A 111 -11.48 -5.12 -0.35
C ASN A 111 -10.28 -6.06 -0.12
N ALA A 112 -10.45 -7.13 0.65
CA ALA A 112 -9.41 -8.14 0.84
C ALA A 112 -8.99 -8.79 -0.48
N ILE A 113 -9.96 -9.10 -1.35
CA ILE A 113 -9.70 -9.63 -2.68
C ILE A 113 -8.98 -8.62 -3.56
N ARG A 114 -9.43 -7.35 -3.55
CA ARG A 114 -8.82 -6.27 -4.34
C ARG A 114 -7.36 -6.04 -3.95
N GLU A 115 -7.07 -6.03 -2.64
CA GLU A 115 -5.69 -5.91 -2.15
C GLU A 115 -4.81 -7.07 -2.60
N LEU A 116 -5.31 -8.31 -2.53
CA LEU A 116 -4.58 -9.48 -3.00
C LEU A 116 -4.29 -9.40 -4.51
N VAL A 117 -5.28 -9.03 -5.33
CA VAL A 117 -5.15 -8.85 -6.79
C VAL A 117 -4.13 -7.78 -7.12
N GLU A 118 -4.21 -6.65 -6.44
CA GLU A 118 -3.30 -5.52 -6.60
C GLU A 118 -1.85 -5.92 -6.36
N ARG A 119 -1.59 -6.50 -5.19
CA ARG A 119 -0.24 -6.88 -4.79
C ARG A 119 0.32 -8.01 -5.66
N ASP A 120 -0.48 -9.04 -5.97
CA ASP A 120 -0.06 -10.11 -6.86
C ASP A 120 0.31 -9.60 -8.26
N ALA A 121 -0.48 -8.68 -8.82
CA ALA A 121 -0.19 -8.08 -10.11
C ALA A 121 1.16 -7.34 -10.11
N VAL A 122 1.40 -6.50 -9.11
CA VAL A 122 2.65 -5.74 -8.98
C VAL A 122 3.85 -6.67 -8.77
N LEU A 123 3.73 -7.65 -7.90
CA LEU A 123 4.82 -8.60 -7.61
C LEU A 123 5.16 -9.47 -8.82
N ARG A 124 4.18 -9.86 -9.64
CA ARG A 124 4.44 -10.58 -10.90
C ARG A 124 5.28 -9.77 -11.86
N HIS A 125 4.93 -8.48 -12.08
CA HIS A 125 5.76 -7.60 -12.87
C HIS A 125 7.17 -7.45 -12.28
N TRP A 126 7.23 -7.19 -10.97
CA TRP A 126 8.47 -6.94 -10.27
C TRP A 126 9.44 -8.09 -10.34
N TYR A 127 9.02 -9.27 -9.93
CA TYR A 127 9.90 -10.44 -9.90
C TYR A 127 10.25 -10.97 -11.29
N THR A 128 9.37 -10.87 -12.27
CA THR A 128 9.64 -11.35 -13.64
C THR A 128 10.23 -10.28 -14.57
N ARG A 129 10.49 -9.06 -14.08
CA ARG A 129 10.96 -7.90 -14.88
C ARG A 129 10.11 -7.63 -16.12
N ARG A 130 8.82 -7.92 -16.06
CA ARG A 130 7.89 -7.55 -17.13
C ARG A 130 7.47 -6.10 -16.99
N SER A 131 7.52 -5.36 -18.08
CA SER A 131 7.07 -3.97 -18.09
C SER A 131 5.55 -3.86 -17.91
N PHE A 132 5.13 -2.76 -17.31
CA PHE A 132 3.73 -2.34 -17.26
C PHE A 132 3.37 -1.57 -18.53
N ASP A 133 2.10 -1.52 -18.89
CA ASP A 133 1.62 -0.53 -19.85
C ASP A 133 1.59 0.85 -19.19
N VAL A 134 2.06 1.89 -19.90
CA VAL A 134 2.12 3.26 -19.39
C VAL A 134 0.95 4.06 -19.96
N LEU A 135 0.11 4.66 -19.12
CA LEU A 135 -0.97 5.53 -19.61
C LEU A 135 -0.43 6.84 -20.18
N ASN A 136 -0.95 7.19 -21.35
CA ASN A 136 -0.74 8.52 -21.95
C ASN A 136 -1.42 9.56 -21.07
N LEU A 137 -0.63 10.42 -20.45
CA LEU A 137 -1.15 11.45 -19.56
C LEU A 137 -2.14 12.37 -20.24
N ASN A 138 -1.96 12.67 -21.56
CA ASN A 138 -2.88 13.53 -22.32
C ASN A 138 -4.28 12.93 -22.49
N SER A 139 -4.46 11.64 -22.24
CA SER A 139 -5.76 10.96 -22.31
C SER A 139 -6.51 10.94 -20.97
N LEU A 140 -5.90 11.45 -19.91
CA LEU A 140 -6.50 11.43 -18.57
C LEU A 140 -7.62 12.46 -18.41
N PRO A 141 -8.52 12.29 -17.42
CA PRO A 141 -9.50 13.30 -17.05
C PRO A 141 -8.87 14.65 -16.67
N GLU A 142 -9.53 15.74 -17.04
CA GLU A 142 -9.05 17.11 -16.84
C GLU A 142 -8.69 17.43 -15.38
N HIS A 143 -9.44 16.92 -14.41
CA HIS A 143 -9.17 17.18 -12.99
C HIS A 143 -7.83 16.59 -12.53
N ILE A 144 -7.37 15.47 -13.12
CA ILE A 144 -6.04 14.90 -12.85
C ILE A 144 -4.94 15.79 -13.42
N HIS A 145 -5.15 16.32 -14.63
CA HIS A 145 -4.22 17.30 -15.24
C HIS A 145 -4.09 18.56 -14.40
N GLN A 146 -5.21 19.11 -13.97
CA GLN A 146 -5.25 20.32 -13.16
C GLN A 146 -4.51 20.12 -11.83
N TRP A 147 -4.74 18.99 -11.17
CA TRP A 147 -4.02 18.63 -9.95
C TRP A 147 -2.51 18.50 -10.21
N ALA A 148 -2.11 17.74 -11.23
CA ALA A 148 -0.69 17.52 -11.53
C ALA A 148 0.01 18.85 -11.82
N LYS A 149 -0.64 19.77 -12.53
CA LYS A 149 -0.12 21.11 -12.81
C LYS A 149 -0.07 22.01 -11.58
N ALA A 150 -1.09 21.96 -10.72
CA ALA A 150 -1.23 22.90 -9.61
C ALA A 150 -0.38 22.48 -8.39
N GLU A 151 -0.37 21.21 -8.08
CA GLU A 151 0.21 20.69 -6.83
C GLU A 151 1.48 19.86 -7.09
N LEU A 152 1.41 18.87 -7.99
CA LEU A 152 2.51 17.95 -8.20
C LEU A 152 3.75 18.64 -8.75
N SER A 153 3.59 19.59 -9.70
CA SER A 153 4.70 20.32 -10.29
C SER A 153 5.56 21.12 -9.30
N LYS A 154 5.04 21.37 -8.10
CA LYS A 154 5.73 22.09 -7.03
C LYS A 154 6.35 21.16 -5.97
N SER A 155 6.10 19.86 -6.08
CA SER A 155 6.60 18.87 -5.16
C SER A 155 8.03 18.42 -5.48
N GLU A 156 8.64 17.66 -4.60
CA GLU A 156 9.93 17.02 -4.87
C GLU A 156 9.86 15.92 -5.93
N PHE A 157 8.65 15.43 -6.24
CA PHE A 157 8.38 14.41 -7.24
C PHE A 157 7.43 14.94 -8.33
N PRO A 158 7.91 15.87 -9.19
CA PRO A 158 7.04 16.59 -10.12
C PRO A 158 6.56 15.76 -11.33
N GLU A 159 7.10 14.56 -11.54
CA GLU A 159 6.74 13.72 -12.68
C GLU A 159 5.73 12.65 -12.25
N LEU A 160 4.67 12.51 -13.06
CA LEU A 160 3.64 11.49 -12.89
C LEU A 160 3.82 10.38 -13.93
N LYS A 161 3.84 9.14 -13.48
CA LYS A 161 3.70 7.96 -14.33
C LYS A 161 2.55 7.11 -13.80
N ILE A 162 1.67 6.70 -14.70
CA ILE A 162 0.56 5.81 -14.38
C ILE A 162 0.76 4.51 -15.14
N LEU A 163 0.91 3.43 -14.40
CA LEU A 163 1.21 2.12 -14.93
C LEU A 163 0.00 1.21 -14.76
N VAL A 164 -0.34 0.47 -15.80
CA VAL A 164 -1.46 -0.48 -15.79
C VAL A 164 -0.91 -1.90 -15.90
N SER A 165 -1.36 -2.76 -15.02
CA SER A 165 -1.09 -4.19 -15.03
C SER A 165 -2.33 -4.99 -15.40
N HIS A 166 -2.13 -6.03 -16.22
CA HIS A 166 -3.13 -7.06 -16.50
C HIS A 166 -2.61 -8.47 -16.13
N LEU A 167 -1.50 -8.53 -15.37
CA LEU A 167 -0.96 -9.79 -14.87
C LEU A 167 -1.70 -10.26 -13.62
N GLY A 168 -1.61 -11.56 -13.37
CA GLY A 168 -2.22 -12.16 -12.18
C GLY A 168 -3.73 -12.32 -12.30
N TYR A 169 -4.43 -12.08 -11.20
CA TYR A 169 -5.87 -12.34 -11.05
C TYR A 169 -6.77 -11.20 -11.53
N GLY A 170 -6.21 -10.05 -11.79
CA GLY A 170 -6.98 -8.90 -12.27
C GLY A 170 -6.10 -7.70 -12.55
N PRO A 171 -6.71 -6.64 -13.10
CA PRO A 171 -6.00 -5.42 -13.40
C PRO A 171 -5.68 -4.63 -12.14
N SER A 172 -4.54 -3.95 -12.15
CA SER A 172 -4.07 -3.07 -11.09
C SER A 172 -3.43 -1.83 -11.71
N VAL A 173 -3.53 -0.71 -11.01
CA VAL A 173 -2.82 0.53 -11.32
C VAL A 173 -1.70 0.73 -10.32
N SER A 174 -0.53 1.10 -10.83
CA SER A 174 0.55 1.65 -10.02
C SER A 174 0.81 3.07 -10.47
N VAL A 175 0.75 4.00 -9.54
CA VAL A 175 1.13 5.39 -9.78
C VAL A 175 2.51 5.63 -9.19
N ILE A 176 3.35 6.28 -9.96
CA ILE A 176 4.68 6.69 -9.55
C ILE A 176 4.75 8.21 -9.61
N LEU A 177 5.10 8.81 -8.48
CA LEU A 177 5.52 10.20 -8.41
C LEU A 177 7.04 10.21 -8.38
N MET A 178 7.66 10.83 -9.36
CA MET A 178 9.09 10.68 -9.62
C MET A 178 9.78 12.05 -9.76
N ASN A 179 11.01 12.13 -9.32
CA ASN A 179 11.87 13.27 -9.58
C ASN A 179 12.69 13.08 -10.87
N LYS A 180 13.32 14.14 -11.35
CA LYS A 180 14.15 14.14 -12.57
C LYS A 180 15.33 13.18 -12.56
N ASN A 181 15.71 12.65 -11.39
CA ASN A 181 16.81 11.70 -11.23
C ASN A 181 16.31 10.24 -11.26
N GLY A 182 15.00 10.01 -11.43
CA GLY A 182 14.40 8.68 -11.46
C GLY A 182 14.07 8.10 -10.09
N TYR A 183 14.29 8.83 -9.00
CA TYR A 183 13.83 8.44 -7.68
C TYR A 183 12.34 8.71 -7.56
N GLY A 184 11.61 7.82 -6.90
CA GLY A 184 10.18 7.99 -6.83
C GLY A 184 9.52 7.22 -5.70
N VAL A 185 8.27 7.57 -5.47
CA VAL A 185 7.36 6.89 -4.54
C VAL A 185 6.23 6.28 -5.34
N THR A 186 5.68 5.20 -4.82
CA THR A 186 4.64 4.43 -5.50
C THR A 186 3.38 4.35 -4.66
N GLY A 187 2.27 4.23 -5.34
CA GLY A 187 0.99 3.85 -4.77
C GLY A 187 0.28 2.90 -5.71
N HIS A 188 -0.49 1.99 -5.18
CA HIS A 188 -1.14 0.93 -5.93
C HIS A 188 -2.62 0.91 -5.65
N CYS A 189 -3.43 0.52 -6.61
CA CYS A 189 -4.86 0.37 -6.41
C CYS A 189 -5.49 -0.56 -7.43
N SER A 190 -6.42 -1.40 -6.97
CA SER A 190 -7.33 -2.17 -7.80
C SER A 190 -8.76 -1.82 -7.44
N LYS A 191 -9.56 -1.37 -8.40
CA LYS A 191 -10.98 -0.99 -8.26
C LYS A 191 -11.76 -1.52 -9.45
N GLU A 192 -13.08 -1.42 -9.38
CA GLU A 192 -13.96 -1.84 -10.47
C GLU A 192 -13.78 -1.01 -11.73
N SER A 193 -13.54 0.29 -11.60
CA SER A 193 -13.23 1.15 -12.73
C SER A 193 -11.75 1.54 -12.74
N LEU A 194 -11.19 1.68 -13.96
CA LEU A 194 -9.81 2.14 -14.15
C LEU A 194 -9.60 3.54 -13.57
N ILE A 195 -10.59 4.43 -13.71
CA ILE A 195 -10.49 5.81 -13.20
C ILE A 195 -10.41 5.80 -11.67
N ASP A 196 -11.28 5.05 -10.99
CA ASP A 196 -11.24 4.97 -9.54
C ASP A 196 -9.95 4.32 -9.02
N ALA A 197 -9.40 3.37 -9.79
CA ALA A 197 -8.11 2.76 -9.48
C ALA A 197 -6.95 3.77 -9.64
N ILE A 198 -6.97 4.59 -10.70
CA ILE A 198 -5.99 5.66 -10.90
C ILE A 198 -6.03 6.65 -9.74
N GLU A 199 -7.22 7.13 -9.40
CA GLU A 199 -7.40 8.10 -8.31
C GLU A 199 -6.94 7.52 -6.97
N GLY A 200 -7.31 6.28 -6.67
CA GLY A 200 -6.86 5.59 -5.45
C GLY A 200 -5.35 5.44 -5.38
N ALA A 201 -4.70 5.06 -6.49
CA ALA A 201 -3.25 4.93 -6.55
C ALA A 201 -2.52 6.29 -6.47
N ILE A 202 -3.10 7.37 -7.03
CA ILE A 202 -2.58 8.74 -6.84
C ILE A 202 -2.64 9.12 -5.35
N GLU A 203 -3.76 8.86 -4.71
CA GLU A 203 -3.92 9.16 -3.29
C GLU A 203 -2.90 8.45 -2.42
N GLU A 204 -2.67 7.17 -2.68
CA GLU A 204 -1.66 6.40 -1.96
C GLU A 204 -0.25 6.92 -2.25
N SER A 205 0.10 7.21 -3.50
CA SER A 205 1.41 7.78 -3.85
C SER A 205 1.66 9.12 -3.16
N CYS A 206 0.65 9.99 -3.08
CA CYS A 206 0.74 11.26 -2.35
C CYS A 206 0.98 11.05 -0.86
N ARG A 207 0.29 10.06 -0.26
CA ARG A 207 0.50 9.69 1.14
C ARG A 207 1.93 9.20 1.37
N MET A 208 2.43 8.33 0.49
CA MET A 208 3.80 7.82 0.57
C MET A 208 4.83 8.93 0.37
N ALA A 209 4.63 9.85 -0.56
CA ALA A 209 5.53 10.99 -0.75
C ALA A 209 5.66 11.83 0.51
N GLN A 210 4.55 12.13 1.18
CA GLN A 210 4.58 12.87 2.45
C GLN A 210 5.27 12.09 3.57
N HIS A 211 5.00 10.80 3.64
CA HIS A 211 5.54 9.93 4.66
C HIS A 211 7.07 9.82 4.56
N TYR A 212 7.59 9.59 3.34
CA TYR A 212 9.03 9.44 3.11
C TYR A 212 9.82 10.74 3.14
N LEU A 213 9.16 11.88 3.07
CA LEU A 213 9.79 13.19 3.30
C LEU A 213 9.91 13.52 4.79
N LEU A 214 9.32 12.75 5.69
CA LEU A 214 9.47 12.96 7.12
C LEU A 214 10.90 12.66 7.58
N LYS A 215 11.42 13.50 8.49
CA LYS A 215 12.80 13.47 8.95
C LYS A 215 13.25 12.11 9.52
N THR A 216 12.34 11.34 10.11
CA THR A 216 12.58 9.98 10.62
C THR A 216 13.04 9.03 9.53
N TYR A 217 12.39 9.07 8.37
CA TYR A 217 12.79 8.22 7.24
C TYR A 217 14.08 8.66 6.58
N LEU A 218 14.41 9.96 6.61
CA LEU A 218 15.69 10.45 6.13
C LEU A 218 16.87 9.92 6.95
N CYS A 219 16.71 9.78 8.27
CA CYS A 219 17.72 9.17 9.13
C CYS A 219 17.95 7.68 8.79
N ASP A 220 16.88 6.92 8.55
CA ASP A 220 17.00 5.51 8.16
C ASP A 220 17.62 5.36 6.78
N THR A 221 17.35 6.28 5.86
CA THR A 221 17.97 6.37 4.55
C THR A 221 19.48 6.59 4.65
N GLU A 222 19.94 7.45 5.55
CA GLU A 222 21.36 7.70 5.77
C GLU A 222 22.08 6.47 6.33
N LYS A 223 21.47 5.74 7.24
CA LYS A 223 22.01 4.47 7.77
C LYS A 223 22.12 3.39 6.68
N LEU A 224 21.13 3.29 5.80
CA LEU A 224 21.18 2.37 4.67
C LEU A 224 22.31 2.77 3.69
N LYS A 225 22.47 4.06 3.39
CA LYS A 225 23.57 4.58 2.56
C LYS A 225 24.93 4.32 3.17
N ALA A 226 25.05 4.39 4.49
CA ALA A 226 26.30 4.10 5.20
C ALA A 226 26.63 2.62 5.27
N GLY A 227 25.76 1.73 4.80
CA GLY A 227 25.93 0.28 4.90
C GLY A 227 25.79 -0.25 6.33
N GLU A 228 25.26 0.56 7.24
CA GLU A 228 25.11 0.20 8.66
C GLU A 228 23.99 -0.83 8.89
N THR A 229 23.12 -1.02 7.93
CA THR A 229 22.06 -2.04 7.97
C THR A 229 21.89 -2.70 6.60
N THR A 230 21.86 -4.03 6.60
CA THR A 230 21.48 -4.84 5.43
C THR A 230 19.98 -5.22 5.48
N LYS A 231 19.29 -4.86 6.56
CA LYS A 231 17.88 -5.17 6.73
C LYS A 231 17.04 -4.05 6.14
N VAL A 232 16.44 -4.35 5.01
CA VAL A 232 15.33 -3.56 4.47
C VAL A 232 14.08 -4.03 5.21
N GLU A 233 13.69 -3.31 6.25
CA GLU A 233 12.53 -3.64 7.07
C GLU A 233 11.23 -3.18 6.39
N THR A 234 10.10 -3.64 6.93
CA THR A 234 8.76 -3.17 6.54
C THR A 234 8.73 -1.63 6.52
N GLY A 235 8.30 -1.03 5.42
CA GLY A 235 8.27 0.43 5.23
C GLY A 235 9.55 1.03 4.65
N SER A 236 10.69 0.31 4.66
CA SER A 236 11.93 0.81 4.06
C SER A 236 12.06 0.54 2.55
N HIS A 237 11.21 -0.32 1.97
CA HIS A 237 11.19 -0.54 0.52
C HIS A 237 10.89 0.74 -0.25
N GLY A 238 9.88 1.51 0.18
CA GLY A 238 9.54 2.78 -0.44
C GLY A 238 10.63 3.83 -0.28
N VAL A 239 11.27 3.90 0.90
CA VAL A 239 12.42 4.77 1.15
C VAL A 239 13.59 4.45 0.21
N TYR A 240 13.81 3.17 -0.09
CA TYR A 240 14.86 2.73 -0.99
C TYR A 240 14.74 3.36 -2.38
N TYR A 241 13.53 3.37 -2.97
CA TYR A 241 13.30 3.99 -4.28
C TYR A 241 13.08 5.50 -4.22
N ALA A 242 12.67 6.02 -3.09
CA ALA A 242 12.53 7.46 -2.93
C ALA A 242 13.89 8.19 -2.85
N HIS A 243 14.95 7.50 -2.36
CA HIS A 243 16.19 8.18 -2.01
C HIS A 243 17.49 7.47 -2.40
N GLN A 244 17.49 6.16 -2.63
CA GLN A 244 18.72 5.40 -2.80
C GLN A 244 18.94 4.84 -4.19
N GLU A 245 17.89 4.30 -4.78
CA GLU A 245 17.96 3.67 -6.10
C GLU A 245 16.87 4.21 -7.01
N PRO A 246 17.22 4.65 -8.22
CA PRO A 246 16.21 5.06 -9.19
C PRO A 246 15.37 3.85 -9.61
N LEU A 247 14.12 4.12 -9.91
CA LEU A 247 13.20 3.10 -10.42
C LEU A 247 13.71 2.53 -11.74
N PRO A 248 13.68 1.21 -11.92
CA PRO A 248 14.28 0.59 -13.08
C PRO A 248 13.49 0.89 -14.36
N SER A 249 14.21 1.26 -15.42
CA SER A 249 13.61 1.66 -16.70
C SER A 249 12.78 0.56 -17.38
N TRP A 250 13.07 -0.72 -17.11
CA TRP A 250 12.30 -1.84 -17.67
C TRP A 250 10.83 -1.86 -17.21
N MET A 251 10.48 -1.16 -16.13
CA MET A 251 9.10 -1.05 -15.67
C MET A 251 8.19 -0.34 -16.69
N PHE A 252 8.75 0.58 -17.46
CA PHE A 252 8.00 1.45 -18.37
C PHE A 252 7.92 0.80 -19.75
N GLY A 253 6.79 0.18 -20.06
CA GLY A 253 6.52 -0.50 -21.33
C GLY A 253 5.91 0.43 -22.39
N LYS A 254 5.01 -0.13 -23.19
CA LYS A 254 4.33 0.63 -24.24
C LYS A 254 3.37 1.66 -23.64
N THR A 255 3.25 2.79 -24.33
CA THR A 255 2.23 3.79 -23.98
C THR A 255 0.87 3.40 -24.57
N ILE A 256 -0.17 3.47 -23.76
CA ILE A 256 -1.56 3.23 -24.14
C ILE A 256 -2.44 4.42 -23.76
N ASP A 257 -3.52 4.67 -24.52
CA ASP A 257 -4.52 5.65 -24.16
C ASP A 257 -5.47 5.13 -23.09
N LEU A 258 -6.08 6.04 -22.34
CA LEU A 258 -7.05 5.71 -21.29
C LEU A 258 -8.17 4.80 -21.79
N GLN A 259 -8.72 5.07 -23.00
CA GLN A 259 -9.79 4.25 -23.57
C GLN A 259 -9.33 2.81 -23.83
N SER A 260 -8.11 2.61 -24.30
CA SER A 260 -7.53 1.27 -24.46
C SER A 260 -7.35 0.57 -23.12
N GLY A 261 -6.93 1.32 -22.08
CA GLY A 261 -6.88 0.83 -20.70
C GLY A 261 -8.25 0.42 -20.18
N VAL A 262 -9.28 1.26 -20.36
CA VAL A 262 -10.66 0.96 -19.95
C VAL A 262 -11.19 -0.28 -20.65
N ASN A 263 -10.99 -0.42 -21.96
CA ASN A 263 -11.48 -1.57 -22.73
C ASN A 263 -10.84 -2.91 -22.28
N SER A 264 -9.62 -2.85 -21.79
CA SER A 264 -8.91 -4.02 -21.25
C SER A 264 -9.13 -4.22 -19.75
N TRP A 265 -9.74 -3.25 -19.06
CA TRP A 265 -9.99 -3.28 -17.62
C TRP A 265 -11.15 -4.20 -17.30
N SER A 266 -10.84 -5.38 -16.88
CA SER A 266 -11.83 -6.40 -16.50
C SER A 266 -11.29 -7.11 -15.27
N LEU A 267 -11.94 -6.95 -14.14
CA LEU A 267 -11.79 -7.88 -13.03
C LEU A 267 -12.35 -9.22 -13.54
N LYS A 268 -11.46 -10.08 -14.00
CA LYS A 268 -11.88 -11.44 -14.36
C LYS A 268 -12.57 -11.99 -13.13
N ASN A 269 -13.80 -12.48 -13.33
CA ASN A 269 -14.56 -13.22 -12.32
C ASN A 269 -13.86 -14.58 -12.10
N THR A 270 -12.59 -14.47 -11.68
CA THR A 270 -11.79 -15.62 -11.30
C THR A 270 -12.42 -16.18 -10.06
N ASP A 271 -12.28 -17.46 -9.85
CA ASP A 271 -12.74 -18.22 -8.68
C ASP A 271 -12.23 -17.66 -7.33
N LEU A 272 -12.47 -16.38 -7.09
CA LEU A 272 -12.19 -15.63 -5.86
C LEU A 272 -13.05 -16.15 -4.67
N LYS A 273 -13.51 -17.40 -4.78
CA LYS A 273 -14.33 -18.06 -3.76
C LYS A 273 -13.60 -18.44 -2.50
N LYS A 274 -12.26 -18.29 -2.48
CA LYS A 274 -11.44 -18.66 -1.31
C LYS A 274 -11.11 -17.46 -0.42
N CYS A 275 -12.11 -16.67 -0.02
CA CYS A 275 -11.94 -15.77 1.10
C CYS A 275 -12.32 -16.48 2.39
N LYS A 276 -11.39 -16.57 3.33
CA LYS A 276 -11.67 -17.03 4.68
C LYS A 276 -12.04 -15.81 5.51
N SER A 277 -13.21 -15.85 6.18
CA SER A 277 -13.53 -14.88 7.23
C SER A 277 -12.55 -15.09 8.38
N ALA A 278 -11.76 -14.07 8.70
CA ALA A 278 -10.86 -14.14 9.81
C ALA A 278 -11.59 -13.87 11.13
N PHE A 279 -12.38 -12.80 11.18
CA PHE A 279 -13.07 -12.38 12.40
C PHE A 279 -14.32 -11.56 12.12
N LYS A 280 -15.31 -11.72 13.03
CA LYS A 280 -16.40 -10.78 13.21
C LYS A 280 -16.25 -10.16 14.59
N LEU A 281 -15.91 -8.89 14.65
CA LEU A 281 -15.79 -8.14 15.89
C LEU A 281 -17.09 -7.36 16.13
N THR A 282 -17.69 -7.54 17.30
CA THR A 282 -18.83 -6.71 17.70
C THR A 282 -18.27 -5.54 18.50
N MET A 283 -18.18 -4.37 17.87
CA MET A 283 -17.77 -3.14 18.55
C MET A 283 -18.87 -2.69 19.51
N ALA A 284 -18.47 -2.22 20.70
CA ALA A 284 -19.40 -1.87 21.79
C ALA A 284 -20.25 -0.61 21.48
N ARG A 285 -20.94 -0.54 20.43
CA ARG A 285 -22.04 0.38 20.08
C ARG A 285 -22.59 0.04 18.68
N SER A 286 -23.11 -1.17 18.53
CA SER A 286 -24.03 -1.61 17.49
C SER A 286 -23.53 -1.92 16.09
N ASN A 287 -22.34 -1.57 15.65
CA ASN A 287 -21.90 -1.95 14.30
C ASN A 287 -20.81 -3.03 14.36
N PRO A 288 -21.03 -4.20 13.75
CA PRO A 288 -19.99 -5.21 13.61
C PRO A 288 -18.90 -4.67 12.69
N LEU A 289 -17.65 -5.03 12.98
CA LEU A 289 -16.54 -4.90 12.05
C LEU A 289 -16.17 -6.29 11.59
N PHE A 290 -16.07 -6.46 10.29
CA PHE A 290 -15.68 -7.72 9.65
C PHE A 290 -14.25 -7.59 9.17
N VAL A 291 -13.44 -8.60 9.45
CA VAL A 291 -12.07 -8.71 8.94
C VAL A 291 -11.98 -9.96 8.11
N PHE A 292 -11.54 -9.82 6.85
CA PHE A 292 -11.36 -10.93 5.93
C PHE A 292 -9.91 -11.06 5.51
N GLN A 293 -9.50 -12.30 5.23
CA GLN A 293 -8.30 -12.62 4.51
C GLN A 293 -8.65 -13.32 3.21
N ALA A 294 -8.23 -12.75 2.10
CA ALA A 294 -8.24 -13.39 0.80
C ALA A 294 -6.95 -14.19 0.60
N GLN A 295 -7.06 -15.44 0.20
CA GLN A 295 -5.93 -16.32 -0.08
C GLN A 295 -6.09 -16.98 -1.44
N TYR A 296 -4.98 -17.11 -2.16
CA TYR A 296 -4.88 -17.81 -3.42
C TYR A 296 -3.59 -18.61 -3.45
N ASP A 297 -3.67 -19.90 -3.77
CA ASP A 297 -2.53 -20.81 -3.77
C ASP A 297 -1.42 -20.35 -4.73
N SER A 298 -1.81 -19.70 -5.84
CA SER A 298 -0.89 -19.20 -6.85
C SER A 298 -0.61 -17.69 -6.76
N ALA A 299 -1.13 -16.97 -5.74
CA ALA A 299 -0.76 -15.58 -5.49
C ALA A 299 0.67 -15.49 -4.97
N ILE A 300 1.39 -14.46 -5.42
CA ILE A 300 2.73 -14.19 -4.91
C ILE A 300 2.61 -13.49 -3.57
N GLU A 301 3.22 -14.08 -2.57
CA GLU A 301 3.24 -13.52 -1.22
C GLU A 301 4.14 -12.28 -1.14
N LEU A 302 3.68 -11.26 -0.44
CA LEU A 302 4.48 -10.11 -0.08
C LEU A 302 5.47 -10.51 1.02
N THR A 303 6.74 -10.20 0.80
CA THR A 303 7.81 -10.43 1.78
C THR A 303 8.65 -9.18 1.90
N TRP A 304 9.27 -9.00 3.05
CA TRP A 304 10.09 -7.84 3.34
C TRP A 304 11.57 -8.23 3.40
N GLY A 305 12.43 -7.32 3.00
CA GLY A 305 13.87 -7.50 3.02
C GLY A 305 14.47 -7.87 1.67
N LEU A 306 15.77 -8.17 1.70
CA LEU A 306 16.50 -8.66 0.54
C LEU A 306 16.29 -10.16 0.41
N GLU A 307 15.94 -10.60 -0.79
CA GLU A 307 15.76 -12.02 -1.09
C GLU A 307 16.96 -12.60 -1.79
N ASN A 308 17.30 -13.85 -1.47
CA ASN A 308 18.20 -14.64 -2.29
C ASN A 308 17.42 -15.41 -3.36
N PHE A 309 18.12 -15.81 -4.41
CA PHE A 309 17.51 -16.49 -5.55
C PHE A 309 16.79 -17.78 -5.16
N ASP A 310 17.40 -18.63 -4.35
CA ASP A 310 16.83 -19.95 -4.00
C ASP A 310 15.52 -19.82 -3.23
N SER A 311 15.49 -18.93 -2.25
CA SER A 311 14.28 -18.66 -1.47
C SER A 311 13.16 -18.11 -2.36
N LEU A 312 13.47 -17.12 -3.20
CA LEU A 312 12.50 -16.52 -4.11
C LEU A 312 12.04 -17.52 -5.18
N ALA A 313 12.96 -18.29 -5.78
CA ALA A 313 12.62 -19.30 -6.79
C ALA A 313 11.68 -20.37 -6.23
N ASN A 314 11.95 -20.85 -5.02
CA ASN A 314 11.06 -21.81 -4.34
C ASN A 314 9.66 -21.25 -4.12
N ARG A 315 9.57 -19.97 -3.70
CA ARG A 315 8.29 -19.29 -3.46
C ARG A 315 7.51 -19.01 -4.75
N LEU A 316 8.20 -18.73 -5.85
CA LEU A 316 7.60 -18.49 -7.17
C LEU A 316 7.24 -19.78 -7.92
N ASN A 317 7.78 -20.93 -7.51
CA ASN A 317 7.49 -22.20 -8.15
C ASN A 317 6.01 -22.53 -8.11
N GLY A 318 5.43 -22.85 -9.29
CA GLY A 318 4.00 -23.08 -9.47
C GLY A 318 3.13 -21.81 -9.52
N LYS A 319 3.69 -20.63 -9.25
CA LYS A 319 2.96 -19.34 -9.28
C LYS A 319 3.21 -18.55 -10.56
N ILE A 320 4.38 -18.73 -11.18
CA ILE A 320 4.75 -18.18 -12.48
C ILE A 320 5.34 -19.27 -13.38
N ASP A 321 5.50 -18.97 -14.66
CA ASP A 321 6.10 -19.91 -15.63
C ASP A 321 7.55 -20.23 -15.25
N LYS A 322 7.88 -21.52 -15.21
CA LYS A 322 9.21 -22.01 -14.80
C LYS A 322 10.36 -21.40 -15.59
N HIS A 323 10.16 -21.12 -16.88
CA HIS A 323 11.20 -20.52 -17.73
C HIS A 323 11.55 -19.06 -17.37
N LEU A 324 10.72 -18.42 -16.52
CA LEU A 324 10.98 -17.10 -15.97
C LEU A 324 11.75 -17.18 -14.65
N ILE A 325 11.79 -18.36 -14.00
CA ILE A 325 12.50 -18.58 -12.73
C ILE A 325 13.98 -18.88 -13.04
N LEU A 326 14.67 -17.90 -13.59
CA LEU A 326 16.11 -17.95 -13.86
C LEU A 326 16.76 -16.75 -13.17
N GLU A 327 17.93 -16.96 -12.56
CA GLU A 327 18.64 -15.90 -11.82
C GLU A 327 18.85 -14.63 -12.67
N SER A 328 19.14 -14.80 -13.96
CA SER A 328 19.30 -13.68 -14.90
C SER A 328 18.01 -12.94 -15.24
N LYS A 329 16.83 -13.52 -14.95
CA LYS A 329 15.51 -12.96 -15.28
C LYS A 329 14.76 -12.48 -14.07
N ILE A 330 15.03 -13.01 -12.90
CA ILE A 330 14.36 -12.63 -11.65
C ILE A 330 14.95 -11.33 -11.08
N ASN A 331 14.08 -10.50 -10.53
CA ASN A 331 14.48 -9.30 -9.81
C ASN A 331 14.56 -9.61 -8.30
N LEU A 332 15.78 -9.53 -7.76
CA LEU A 332 16.04 -9.77 -6.34
C LEU A 332 16.00 -8.49 -5.49
N LYS A 333 15.85 -7.32 -6.12
CA LYS A 333 15.77 -6.06 -5.40
C LYS A 333 14.48 -5.95 -4.59
N PRO A 334 14.45 -5.13 -3.54
CA PRO A 334 13.21 -4.84 -2.80
C PRO A 334 12.10 -4.47 -3.77
N HIS A 335 10.88 -4.95 -3.52
CA HIS A 335 9.74 -4.59 -4.38
C HIS A 335 9.27 -3.16 -4.13
N ILE A 336 8.48 -2.62 -5.07
CA ILE A 336 7.99 -1.25 -5.02
C ILE A 336 6.72 -1.05 -4.18
N ILE A 337 6.15 -2.09 -3.61
CA ILE A 337 4.99 -1.98 -2.70
C ILE A 337 5.49 -1.37 -1.38
N PRO A 338 4.90 -0.23 -0.95
CA PRO A 338 5.32 0.49 0.24
C PRO A 338 4.95 -0.20 1.55
#